data_6b202217082d08162c694ab26d3741ab
#
_entry.id   6b202217082d08162c694ab26d3741ab
#
_cell.length_a   1.000
_cell.length_b   1.000
_cell.length_c   1.000
_cell.angle_alpha   90.00
_cell.angle_beta   90.00
_cell.angle_gamma   90.00
#
_symmetry.space_group_name_H-M   'P 1'
#
loop_
_entity.id
_entity.type
_entity.pdbx_description
1 polymer ?
#
loop_
_entity_poly.entity_id
_entity_poly.type
_entity_poly.pdbx_seq_one_letter_code
_entity_poly.pdbx_strand_id
1 'polypeptide(L)'
;LAASDGAKARADTAAEAAAQAAQQAARAGDPSPQDTARLAARRLTLPVQGIAAHQLTDTYTDARANGARSHDAIDIMAPIGTPVLAVEDGRIARLFFSQGGGGITIYQFDPGEEFAYYYAHLDRYADGLQEGQAVKRGQLIGYVGSSGNASPQAPHLHFAIFKLGPKKEWWKGEALNPYPVLRGP
;
A
#
# COMPACT_ATOMS: atom_id res chain seq x y z
N LEU A 1 -42.24 -37.02 8.72
CA LEU A 1 -41.21 -36.38 9.54
C LEU A 1 -39.76 -36.51 8.97
N ALA A 2 -39.56 -37.23 7.86
CA ALA A 2 -38.23 -37.49 7.28
C ALA A 2 -37.80 -36.53 6.15
N ALA A 3 -38.68 -35.62 5.68
CA ALA A 3 -38.37 -34.73 4.57
C ALA A 3 -37.69 -33.39 4.96
N SER A 4 -37.73 -32.99 6.24
CA SER A 4 -37.21 -31.73 6.72
C SER A 4 -35.68 -31.78 7.01
N ASP A 5 -35.17 -32.95 7.38
CA ASP A 5 -33.76 -33.10 7.73
C ASP A 5 -32.84 -33.12 6.50
N GLY A 6 -33.29 -33.65 5.40
CA GLY A 6 -32.54 -33.65 4.14
C GLY A 6 -32.41 -32.27 3.48
N ALA A 7 -33.38 -31.40 3.67
CA ALA A 7 -33.36 -30.04 3.12
C ALA A 7 -32.42 -29.14 3.93
N LYS A 8 -32.40 -29.31 5.25
CA LYS A 8 -31.50 -28.57 6.14
C LYS A 8 -30.03 -28.97 5.92
N ALA A 9 -29.73 -30.26 5.83
CA ALA A 9 -28.38 -30.75 5.54
C ALA A 9 -27.84 -30.28 4.19
N ARG A 10 -28.71 -30.16 3.17
CA ARG A 10 -28.30 -29.61 1.85
C ARG A 10 -28.07 -28.08 1.89
N ALA A 11 -28.85 -27.37 2.70
CA ALA A 11 -28.64 -25.92 2.89
C ALA A 11 -27.35 -25.62 3.65
N ASP A 12 -27.02 -26.43 4.67
CA ASP A 12 -25.79 -26.27 5.47
C ASP A 12 -24.55 -26.57 4.61
N THR A 13 -24.56 -27.63 3.81
CA THR A 13 -23.46 -27.94 2.86
C THR A 13 -23.30 -26.89 1.75
N ALA A 14 -24.38 -26.30 1.27
CA ALA A 14 -24.30 -25.22 0.29
C ALA A 14 -23.74 -23.92 0.90
N ALA A 15 -24.10 -23.62 2.14
CA ALA A 15 -23.56 -22.47 2.87
C ALA A 15 -22.06 -22.63 3.18
N GLU A 16 -21.64 -23.83 3.57
CA GLU A 16 -20.23 -24.14 3.78
C GLU A 16 -19.41 -24.07 2.49
N ALA A 17 -19.94 -24.59 1.38
CA ALA A 17 -19.31 -24.51 0.08
C ALA A 17 -19.19 -23.05 -0.41
N ALA A 18 -20.23 -22.24 -0.19
CA ALA A 18 -20.20 -20.81 -0.50
C ALA A 18 -19.19 -20.05 0.36
N ALA A 19 -19.09 -20.37 1.66
CA ALA A 19 -18.10 -19.79 2.55
C ALA A 19 -16.67 -20.15 2.16
N GLN A 20 -16.44 -21.42 1.78
CA GLN A 20 -15.15 -21.88 1.27
C GLN A 20 -14.77 -21.23 -0.07
N ALA A 21 -15.73 -21.09 -0.98
CA ALA A 21 -15.54 -20.40 -2.24
C ALA A 21 -15.23 -18.91 -2.04
N ALA A 22 -15.91 -18.25 -1.08
CA ALA A 22 -15.64 -16.87 -0.72
C ALA A 22 -14.24 -16.70 -0.08
N GLN A 23 -13.82 -17.64 0.76
CA GLN A 23 -12.46 -17.66 1.33
C GLN A 23 -11.40 -17.92 0.26
N GLN A 24 -11.65 -18.80 -0.70
CA GLN A 24 -10.74 -19.04 -1.84
C GLN A 24 -10.67 -17.84 -2.77
N ALA A 25 -11.80 -17.15 -3.02
CA ALA A 25 -11.83 -15.94 -3.81
C ALA A 25 -11.12 -14.76 -3.12
N ALA A 26 -11.23 -14.67 -1.78
CA ALA A 26 -10.47 -13.72 -0.98
C ALA A 26 -8.97 -14.01 -1.06
N ARG A 27 -8.57 -15.29 -0.93
CA ARG A 27 -7.17 -15.72 -1.06
C ARG A 27 -6.59 -15.52 -2.45
N ALA A 28 -7.41 -15.57 -3.51
CA ALA A 28 -6.97 -15.31 -4.87
C ALA A 28 -6.57 -13.84 -5.12
N GLY A 29 -7.01 -12.93 -4.24
CA GLY A 29 -6.63 -11.51 -4.24
C GLY A 29 -5.47 -11.17 -3.31
N ASP A 30 -5.11 -12.07 -2.39
CA ASP A 30 -4.04 -11.82 -1.42
C ASP A 30 -2.67 -11.76 -2.12
N PRO A 31 -1.77 -10.85 -1.68
CA PRO A 31 -0.39 -10.82 -2.18
C PRO A 31 0.31 -12.14 -1.91
N SER A 32 0.94 -12.68 -2.94
CA SER A 32 1.71 -13.91 -2.85
C SER A 32 3.20 -13.63 -2.69
N PRO A 33 4.02 -14.60 -2.23
CA PRO A 33 5.48 -14.48 -2.28
C PRO A 33 6.00 -14.18 -3.69
N GLN A 34 5.32 -14.66 -4.74
CA GLN A 34 5.65 -14.36 -6.11
C GLN A 34 5.41 -12.89 -6.46
N ASP A 35 4.38 -12.23 -5.90
CA ASP A 35 4.14 -10.80 -6.09
C ASP A 35 5.29 -9.97 -5.51
N THR A 36 5.75 -10.31 -4.32
CA THR A 36 6.92 -9.67 -3.70
C THR A 36 8.16 -9.86 -4.55
N ALA A 37 8.42 -11.06 -5.05
CA ALA A 37 9.58 -11.36 -5.90
C ALA A 37 9.51 -10.62 -7.24
N ARG A 38 8.34 -10.56 -7.88
CA ARG A 38 8.12 -9.81 -9.12
C ARG A 38 8.40 -8.31 -8.95
N LEU A 39 7.91 -7.73 -7.84
CA LEU A 39 8.15 -6.32 -7.54
C LEU A 39 9.62 -6.05 -7.22
N ALA A 40 10.27 -6.91 -6.44
CA ALA A 40 11.71 -6.78 -6.14
C ALA A 40 12.56 -6.82 -7.42
N ALA A 41 12.21 -7.68 -8.37
CA ALA A 41 12.89 -7.79 -9.68
C ALA A 41 12.74 -6.51 -10.53
N ARG A 42 11.71 -5.70 -10.30
CA ARG A 42 11.54 -4.39 -10.97
C ARG A 42 12.55 -3.35 -10.51
N ARG A 43 13.22 -3.57 -9.37
CA ARG A 43 14.21 -2.65 -8.78
C ARG A 43 13.64 -1.26 -8.62
N LEU A 44 12.58 -1.14 -7.82
CA LEU A 44 11.95 0.15 -7.57
C LEU A 44 12.98 1.17 -7.06
N THR A 45 12.82 2.42 -7.49
CA THR A 45 13.59 3.54 -6.91
C THR A 45 13.15 3.76 -5.46
N LEU A 46 14.09 4.07 -4.56
CA LEU A 46 13.73 4.46 -3.20
C LEU A 46 12.90 5.73 -3.22
N PRO A 47 11.77 5.76 -2.47
CA PRO A 47 10.83 6.88 -2.55
C PRO A 47 11.31 8.16 -1.84
N VAL A 48 12.41 8.11 -1.08
CA VAL A 48 12.98 9.29 -0.39
C VAL A 48 14.37 9.56 -0.93
N GLN A 49 14.58 10.76 -1.45
CA GLN A 49 15.86 11.18 -1.99
C GLN A 49 16.97 11.14 -0.93
N GLY A 50 18.12 10.60 -1.29
CA GLY A 50 19.29 10.54 -0.42
C GLY A 50 19.29 9.38 0.58
N ILE A 51 18.25 8.56 0.62
CA ILE A 51 18.19 7.34 1.44
C ILE A 51 18.66 6.14 0.61
N ALA A 52 19.58 5.36 1.17
CA ALA A 52 20.05 4.12 0.56
C ALA A 52 19.30 2.91 1.13
N ALA A 53 19.26 1.80 0.38
CA ALA A 53 18.51 0.60 0.76
C ALA A 53 18.94 0.04 2.14
N HIS A 54 20.22 0.12 2.50
CA HIS A 54 20.72 -0.37 3.79
C HIS A 54 20.25 0.47 4.99
N GLN A 55 19.73 1.68 4.76
CA GLN A 55 19.18 2.57 5.79
C GLN A 55 17.71 2.29 6.09
N LEU A 56 17.04 1.44 5.30
CA LEU A 56 15.66 1.07 5.53
C LEU A 56 15.53 0.16 6.74
N THR A 57 14.47 0.35 7.51
CA THR A 57 14.08 -0.52 8.62
C THR A 57 12.75 -1.21 8.28
N ASP A 58 12.67 -2.51 8.57
CA ASP A 58 11.42 -3.24 8.41
C ASP A 58 10.48 -2.95 9.57
N THR A 59 9.57 -2.01 9.38
CA THR A 59 8.54 -1.64 10.33
C THR A 59 7.16 -2.18 9.94
N TYR A 60 7.10 -3.08 8.95
CA TYR A 60 5.84 -3.55 8.37
C TYR A 60 4.89 -4.20 9.39
N THR A 61 5.44 -5.01 10.29
CA THR A 61 4.66 -5.72 11.31
C THR A 61 4.53 -4.96 12.62
N ASP A 62 5.05 -3.74 12.72
CA ASP A 62 4.97 -2.95 13.93
C ASP A 62 3.51 -2.72 14.34
N ALA A 63 3.24 -2.87 15.64
CA ALA A 63 1.92 -2.63 16.18
C ALA A 63 1.58 -1.13 16.15
N ARG A 64 0.35 -0.81 15.74
CA ARG A 64 -0.24 0.53 15.77
C ARG A 64 -1.49 0.54 16.63
N ALA A 65 -1.85 1.72 17.14
CA ALA A 65 -3.05 1.89 17.98
C ALA A 65 -3.12 0.88 19.15
N ASN A 66 -2.04 0.76 19.93
CA ASN A 66 -1.90 -0.17 21.06
C ASN A 66 -2.13 -1.64 20.68
N GLY A 67 -1.68 -2.04 19.47
CA GLY A 67 -1.81 -3.41 18.97
C GLY A 67 -3.12 -3.70 18.23
N ALA A 68 -4.01 -2.71 18.08
CA ALA A 68 -5.28 -2.92 17.39
C ALA A 68 -5.14 -3.05 15.86
N ARG A 69 -4.02 -2.61 15.29
CA ARG A 69 -3.72 -2.69 13.85
C ARG A 69 -2.26 -3.02 13.60
N SER A 70 -1.97 -3.70 12.50
CA SER A 70 -0.64 -3.79 11.90
C SER A 70 -0.28 -2.49 11.20
N HIS A 71 1.00 -2.20 11.04
CA HIS A 71 1.48 -1.03 10.31
C HIS A 71 1.21 -1.13 8.80
N ASP A 72 1.41 -2.31 8.23
CA ASP A 72 1.19 -2.64 6.81
C ASP A 72 1.94 -1.71 5.82
N ALA A 73 3.01 -1.12 6.28
CA ALA A 73 3.85 -0.15 5.57
C ALA A 73 5.26 -0.12 6.18
N ILE A 74 6.14 0.66 5.59
CA ILE A 74 7.40 1.03 6.24
C ILE A 74 7.47 2.54 6.44
N ASP A 75 8.09 2.96 7.53
CA ASP A 75 8.39 4.35 7.82
C ASP A 75 9.85 4.64 7.46
N ILE A 76 10.05 5.64 6.61
CA ILE A 76 11.38 6.08 6.17
C ILE A 76 11.63 7.46 6.76
N MET A 77 12.47 7.52 7.79
CA MET A 77 12.78 8.75 8.49
C MET A 77 13.59 9.69 7.61
N ALA A 78 13.15 10.94 7.50
CA ALA A 78 13.87 11.99 6.78
C ALA A 78 13.37 13.36 7.25
N PRO A 79 14.17 14.43 7.14
CA PRO A 79 13.74 15.77 7.47
C PRO A 79 12.55 16.24 6.64
N ILE A 80 11.73 17.11 7.23
CA ILE A 80 10.65 17.80 6.50
C ILE A 80 11.22 18.51 5.27
N GLY A 81 10.55 18.37 4.13
CA GLY A 81 11.00 18.96 2.87
C GLY A 81 11.93 18.10 2.04
N THR A 82 12.33 16.92 2.53
CA THR A 82 13.10 15.97 1.71
C THR A 82 12.25 15.51 0.52
N PRO A 83 12.80 15.54 -0.72
CA PRO A 83 12.04 15.12 -1.90
C PRO A 83 11.55 13.68 -1.83
N VAL A 84 10.30 13.48 -2.21
CA VAL A 84 9.66 12.17 -2.41
C VAL A 84 9.56 11.89 -3.90
N LEU A 85 10.02 10.72 -4.30
CA LEU A 85 10.17 10.32 -5.69
C LEU A 85 9.22 9.15 -6.03
N ALA A 86 8.68 9.16 -7.24
CA ALA A 86 7.92 8.02 -7.76
C ALA A 86 8.83 6.79 -7.85
N VAL A 87 8.39 5.68 -7.27
CA VAL A 87 9.20 4.44 -7.20
C VAL A 87 9.39 3.76 -8.55
N GLU A 88 8.47 3.96 -9.48
CA GLU A 88 8.56 3.52 -10.88
C GLU A 88 7.64 4.39 -11.78
N ASP A 89 7.63 4.09 -13.07
CA ASP A 89 6.65 4.65 -13.99
C ASP A 89 5.23 4.29 -13.55
N GLY A 90 4.27 5.11 -13.87
CA GLY A 90 2.86 4.87 -13.59
C GLY A 90 2.03 6.12 -13.74
N ARG A 91 0.94 6.19 -13.00
CA ARG A 91 0.06 7.36 -12.97
C ARG A 91 -0.39 7.71 -11.55
N ILE A 92 -0.65 8.97 -11.32
CA ILE A 92 -1.27 9.43 -10.07
C ILE A 92 -2.74 9.04 -10.09
N ALA A 93 -3.10 8.05 -9.28
CA ALA A 93 -4.48 7.57 -9.19
C ALA A 93 -5.35 8.47 -8.32
N ARG A 94 -4.78 9.01 -7.21
CA ARG A 94 -5.50 9.88 -6.28
C ARG A 94 -4.56 10.75 -5.49
N LEU A 95 -4.98 11.99 -5.28
CA LEU A 95 -4.45 12.92 -4.28
C LEU A 95 -5.51 13.06 -3.18
N PHE A 96 -5.14 12.73 -1.94
CA PHE A 96 -6.11 12.64 -0.86
C PHE A 96 -5.58 13.24 0.43
N PHE A 97 -6.49 13.80 1.24
CA PHE A 97 -6.16 14.36 2.55
C PHE A 97 -7.02 13.73 3.65
N SER A 98 -6.36 13.27 4.72
CA SER A 98 -7.01 12.75 5.91
C SER A 98 -6.30 13.26 7.16
N GLN A 99 -6.90 14.18 7.89
CA GLN A 99 -6.29 14.77 9.09
C GLN A 99 -6.02 13.75 10.19
N GLY A 100 -6.95 12.82 10.42
CA GLY A 100 -6.82 11.76 11.43
C GLY A 100 -6.09 10.51 10.94
N GLY A 101 -5.54 10.52 9.73
CA GLY A 101 -4.87 9.39 9.09
C GLY A 101 -3.56 9.81 8.44
N GLY A 102 -3.39 9.49 7.17
CA GLY A 102 -2.15 9.71 6.43
C GLY A 102 -1.80 11.17 6.12
N GLY A 103 -2.65 12.13 6.43
CA GLY A 103 -2.45 13.53 6.08
C GLY A 103 -2.53 13.76 4.57
N ILE A 104 -1.58 14.52 4.04
CA ILE A 104 -1.41 14.74 2.60
C ILE A 104 -0.82 13.47 1.99
N THR A 105 -1.53 12.84 1.05
CA THR A 105 -1.18 11.52 0.51
C THR A 105 -1.26 11.47 -1.01
N ILE A 106 -0.47 10.55 -1.58
CA ILE A 106 -0.47 10.20 -3.00
C ILE A 106 -0.72 8.71 -3.14
N TYR A 107 -1.65 8.32 -4.01
CA TYR A 107 -1.79 6.97 -4.52
C TYR A 107 -1.33 6.95 -5.97
N GLN A 108 -0.30 6.17 -6.24
CA GLN A 108 0.23 5.94 -7.58
C GLN A 108 -0.09 4.51 -8.01
N PHE A 109 -0.63 4.31 -9.19
CA PHE A 109 -0.74 2.97 -9.79
C PHE A 109 0.48 2.65 -10.62
N ASP A 110 0.90 1.39 -10.58
CA ASP A 110 1.93 0.87 -11.47
C ASP A 110 1.44 0.81 -12.93
N PRO A 111 2.31 0.63 -13.93
CA PRO A 111 1.89 0.63 -15.34
C PRO A 111 0.83 -0.41 -15.69
N GLY A 112 0.85 -1.57 -15.03
CA GLY A 112 -0.12 -2.65 -15.23
C GLY A 112 -1.39 -2.52 -14.40
N GLU A 113 -1.47 -1.53 -13.52
CA GLU A 113 -2.56 -1.35 -12.56
C GLU A 113 -2.84 -2.61 -11.72
N GLU A 114 -1.78 -3.33 -11.38
CA GLU A 114 -1.82 -4.45 -10.44
C GLU A 114 -1.55 -4.01 -9.01
N PHE A 115 -0.72 -2.96 -8.85
CA PHE A 115 -0.26 -2.47 -7.56
C PHE A 115 -0.51 -0.97 -7.41
N ALA A 116 -0.76 -0.56 -6.17
CA ALA A 116 -0.77 0.83 -5.77
C ALA A 116 0.39 1.11 -4.82
N TYR A 117 1.06 2.21 -5.04
CA TYR A 117 2.08 2.78 -4.15
C TYR A 117 1.46 3.94 -3.39
N TYR A 118 1.56 3.90 -2.08
CA TYR A 118 0.98 4.86 -1.18
C TYR A 118 2.07 5.65 -0.45
N TYR A 119 2.01 6.96 -0.58
CA TYR A 119 2.95 7.90 0.02
C TYR A 119 2.17 8.81 0.97
N ALA A 120 2.49 8.77 2.27
CA ALA A 120 1.71 9.49 3.29
C ALA A 120 2.57 10.40 4.18
N HIS A 121 1.88 11.20 4.97
CA HIS A 121 2.43 12.24 5.86
C HIS A 121 3.23 13.30 5.14
N LEU A 122 2.88 13.58 3.89
CA LEU A 122 3.59 14.56 3.08
C LEU A 122 3.41 15.98 3.65
N ASP A 123 4.42 16.83 3.44
CA ASP A 123 4.35 18.26 3.70
C ASP A 123 3.53 18.95 2.61
N ARG A 124 3.80 18.64 1.37
CA ARG A 124 3.08 19.11 0.20
C ARG A 124 3.33 18.23 -1.02
N TYR A 125 2.49 18.40 -2.03
CA TYR A 125 2.72 17.82 -3.36
C TYR A 125 3.79 18.61 -4.12
N ALA A 126 4.43 17.96 -5.11
CA ALA A 126 5.23 18.66 -6.11
C ALA A 126 4.34 19.66 -6.90
N ASP A 127 4.94 20.78 -7.30
CA ASP A 127 4.21 21.80 -8.04
C ASP A 127 3.59 21.23 -9.32
N GLY A 128 2.29 21.49 -9.51
CA GLY A 128 1.55 21.06 -10.68
C GLY A 128 1.17 19.58 -10.72
N LEU A 129 1.42 18.80 -9.66
CA LEU A 129 1.00 17.40 -9.61
C LEU A 129 -0.53 17.30 -9.66
N GLN A 130 -1.06 16.43 -10.53
CA GLN A 130 -2.50 16.25 -10.74
C GLN A 130 -2.88 14.78 -10.77
N GLU A 131 -4.12 14.48 -10.36
CA GLU A 131 -4.71 13.16 -10.56
C GLU A 131 -4.78 12.83 -12.05
N GLY A 132 -4.53 11.57 -12.39
CA GLY A 132 -4.48 11.08 -13.77
C GLY A 132 -3.15 11.32 -14.49
N GLN A 133 -2.25 12.13 -13.92
CA GLN A 133 -0.96 12.45 -14.52
C GLN A 133 -0.07 11.22 -14.59
N ALA A 134 0.55 10.99 -15.75
CA ALA A 134 1.63 10.02 -15.88
C ALA A 134 2.89 10.53 -15.15
N VAL A 135 3.55 9.63 -14.45
CA VAL A 135 4.82 9.90 -13.77
C VAL A 135 5.88 8.90 -14.20
N LYS A 136 7.13 9.31 -14.12
CA LYS A 136 8.29 8.49 -14.42
C LYS A 136 9.01 8.09 -13.13
N ARG A 137 9.66 6.94 -13.16
CA ARG A 137 10.56 6.49 -12.10
C ARG A 137 11.52 7.61 -11.71
N GLY A 138 11.62 7.89 -10.40
CA GLY A 138 12.49 8.93 -9.86
C GLY A 138 11.96 10.36 -10.03
N GLN A 139 10.78 10.56 -10.61
CA GLN A 139 10.16 11.88 -10.71
C GLN A 139 9.78 12.41 -9.34
N LEU A 140 10.05 13.69 -9.09
CA LEU A 140 9.62 14.39 -7.88
C LEU A 140 8.08 14.45 -7.85
N ILE A 141 7.47 13.94 -6.78
CA ILE A 141 6.01 13.95 -6.61
C ILE A 141 5.54 14.65 -5.34
N GLY A 142 6.42 14.85 -4.37
CA GLY A 142 6.08 15.53 -3.10
C GLY A 142 7.28 15.68 -2.20
N TYR A 143 6.99 16.00 -0.95
CA TYR A 143 8.03 16.25 0.07
C TYR A 143 7.64 15.61 1.39
N VAL A 144 8.62 15.04 2.09
CA VAL A 144 8.44 14.47 3.43
C VAL A 144 7.91 15.51 4.39
N GLY A 145 6.97 15.10 5.22
CA GLY A 145 6.39 15.94 6.25
C GLY A 145 6.02 15.18 7.51
N SER A 146 5.05 15.70 8.22
CA SER A 146 4.44 15.09 9.41
C SER A 146 2.93 15.35 9.47
N SER A 147 2.30 15.50 8.33
CA SER A 147 0.85 15.75 8.24
C SER A 147 0.02 14.55 8.68
N GLY A 148 -1.26 14.78 8.96
CA GLY A 148 -2.14 13.75 9.48
C GLY A 148 -1.84 13.40 10.94
N ASN A 149 -1.82 12.11 11.24
CA ASN A 149 -1.58 11.59 12.60
C ASN A 149 -0.09 11.35 12.93
N ALA A 150 0.84 11.76 12.06
CA ALA A 150 2.27 11.63 12.33
C ALA A 150 2.74 12.61 13.42
N SER A 151 3.78 12.21 14.17
CA SER A 151 4.41 13.08 15.16
C SER A 151 5.24 14.18 14.49
N PRO A 152 5.04 15.46 14.85
CA PRO A 152 5.89 16.54 14.35
C PRO A 152 7.37 16.41 14.72
N GLN A 153 7.68 15.68 15.79
CA GLN A 153 9.05 15.42 16.26
C GLN A 153 9.74 14.27 15.51
N ALA A 154 9.02 13.53 14.69
CA ALA A 154 9.52 12.37 13.96
C ALA A 154 9.01 12.37 12.52
N PRO A 155 9.40 13.37 11.69
CA PRO A 155 8.99 13.42 10.30
C PRO A 155 9.49 12.19 9.52
N HIS A 156 8.63 11.65 8.69
CA HIS A 156 8.94 10.44 7.91
C HIS A 156 8.00 10.33 6.71
N LEU A 157 8.43 9.56 5.72
CA LEU A 157 7.53 9.04 4.71
C LEU A 157 6.95 7.70 5.20
N HIS A 158 5.64 7.60 5.29
CA HIS A 158 4.94 6.34 5.43
C HIS A 158 4.67 5.79 4.03
N PHE A 159 5.29 4.67 3.69
CA PHE A 159 5.23 4.08 2.36
C PHE A 159 4.64 2.68 2.41
N ALA A 160 3.58 2.46 1.62
CA ALA A 160 2.91 1.18 1.52
C ALA A 160 2.79 0.71 0.06
N ILE A 161 2.69 -0.59 -0.13
CA ILE A 161 2.39 -1.21 -1.40
C ILE A 161 1.14 -2.07 -1.22
N PHE A 162 0.16 -1.90 -2.11
CA PHE A 162 -1.07 -2.69 -2.10
C PHE A 162 -1.24 -3.42 -3.44
N LYS A 163 -1.64 -4.69 -3.38
CA LYS A 163 -2.16 -5.39 -4.55
C LYS A 163 -3.60 -4.96 -4.76
N LEU A 164 -3.88 -4.44 -5.95
CA LEU A 164 -5.22 -3.95 -6.29
C LEU A 164 -6.17 -5.12 -6.57
N GLY A 165 -7.44 -4.95 -6.18
CA GLY A 165 -8.50 -5.83 -6.58
C GLY A 165 -8.91 -5.63 -8.05
N PRO A 166 -9.82 -6.47 -8.59
CA PRO A 166 -10.22 -6.43 -10.00
C PRO A 166 -10.89 -5.12 -10.42
N LYS A 167 -11.49 -4.39 -9.48
CA LYS A 167 -12.13 -3.09 -9.74
C LYS A 167 -11.15 -1.90 -9.70
N LYS A 168 -9.88 -2.13 -9.35
CA LYS A 168 -8.84 -1.11 -9.29
C LYS A 168 -9.21 0.10 -8.42
N GLU A 169 -9.84 -0.15 -7.28
CA GLU A 169 -10.23 0.87 -6.32
C GLU A 169 -9.00 1.31 -5.53
N TRP A 170 -8.63 2.60 -5.61
CA TRP A 170 -7.41 3.13 -4.98
C TRP A 170 -7.39 3.01 -3.45
N TRP A 171 -8.58 2.95 -2.81
CA TRP A 171 -8.74 2.85 -1.35
C TRP A 171 -8.81 1.42 -0.85
N LYS A 172 -8.74 0.43 -1.73
CA LYS A 172 -8.95 -0.98 -1.40
C LYS A 172 -7.93 -1.87 -2.08
N GLY A 173 -7.13 -2.53 -1.27
CA GLY A 173 -6.13 -3.46 -1.74
C GLY A 173 -5.54 -4.24 -0.58
N GLU A 174 -4.81 -5.29 -0.88
CA GLU A 174 -4.13 -6.12 0.10
C GLU A 174 -2.67 -5.67 0.23
N ALA A 175 -2.27 -5.33 1.46
CA ALA A 175 -0.92 -4.85 1.72
C ALA A 175 0.12 -5.95 1.52
N LEU A 176 1.28 -5.57 0.99
CA LEU A 176 2.48 -6.40 0.98
C LEU A 176 3.68 -5.62 1.52
N ASN A 177 4.63 -6.33 2.14
CA ASN A 177 5.76 -5.67 2.80
C ASN A 177 6.67 -4.96 1.79
N PRO A 178 6.80 -3.62 1.85
CA PRO A 178 7.68 -2.88 0.96
C PRO A 178 9.17 -3.14 1.21
N TYR A 179 9.55 -3.58 2.41
CA TYR A 179 10.95 -3.69 2.82
C TYR A 179 11.77 -4.62 1.90
N PRO A 180 11.37 -5.90 1.70
CA PRO A 180 12.12 -6.77 0.79
C PRO A 180 12.07 -6.30 -0.65
N VAL A 181 11.00 -5.62 -1.07
CA VAL A 181 10.86 -5.05 -2.43
C VAL A 181 11.89 -3.95 -2.66
N LEU A 182 12.00 -3.00 -1.75
CA LEU A 182 12.91 -1.85 -1.86
C LEU A 182 14.38 -2.20 -1.60
N ARG A 183 14.62 -3.23 -0.80
CA ARG A 183 15.98 -3.75 -0.59
C ARG A 183 16.56 -4.38 -1.85
N GLY A 184 15.68 -4.89 -2.71
CA GLY A 184 16.05 -5.60 -3.91
C GLY A 184 16.46 -7.06 -3.65
N PRO A 185 16.76 -7.82 -4.69
CA PRO A 185 17.21 -9.21 -4.58
C PRO A 185 18.59 -9.29 -3.97
#